data_771283dab68c826d4cc2c5f3c6b5c9ac
#
_entry.id   771283dab68c826d4cc2c5f3c6b5c9ac
#
_cell.length_a   1.000
_cell.length_b   1.000
_cell.length_c   1.000
_cell.angle_alpha   90.00
_cell.angle_beta   90.00
_cell.angle_gamma   90.00
#
_symmetry.space_group_name_H-M   'P 1'
#
loop_
_entity.id
_entity.type
_entity.pdbx_description
1 polymer ?
#
loop_
_entity_poly.entity_id
_entity_poly.type
_entity_poly.pdbx_seq_one_letter_code
_entity_poly.pdbx_strand_id
1 'polypeptide(L)'
;MSSRRGGLTSGRLKGIFSQLNSIMEFLVYNNYAQTNKVPGFRKRYLKSYKNSVSESTEKQVPPDSHLTEMIYSIPDIQKRAYHLLLAKTGLRREESILLNIEDVDLVERSITTSRFRKRTNRRLPIDRECASALELYFRSMPTYPRVEGEKSLFVNREGRRIGKNTVSRWINQEAQRCGFHDPSADRLERHKKFGPHNYRHWFTTALRRNDCPERIIKHLRGDADNSTADRYDHVTWEEVV
;
A
#
# COMPACT_ATOMS: atom_id res chain seq x y z
N MET A 1 37.76 -9.67 11.84
CA MET A 1 36.56 -10.01 12.65
C MET A 1 35.77 -8.73 12.93
N SER A 2 34.81 -8.42 12.09
CA SER A 2 33.95 -7.22 12.20
C SER A 2 32.72 -7.57 13.01
N SER A 3 32.61 -7.08 14.25
CA SER A 3 31.44 -7.26 15.08
C SER A 3 30.29 -6.40 14.53
N ARG A 4 29.34 -7.03 13.85
CA ARG A 4 28.07 -6.40 13.46
C ARG A 4 27.24 -6.08 14.71
N ARG A 5 27.44 -4.92 15.31
CA ARG A 5 26.50 -4.36 16.29
C ARG A 5 25.26 -3.90 15.54
N GLY A 6 24.30 -4.79 15.35
CA GLY A 6 23.01 -4.47 14.75
C GLY A 6 22.16 -3.61 15.68
N GLY A 7 22.34 -2.30 15.65
CA GLY A 7 21.46 -1.35 16.36
C GLY A 7 20.04 -1.36 15.78
N LEU A 8 19.06 -0.96 16.60
CA LEU A 8 17.67 -0.78 16.14
C LEU A 8 17.58 0.47 15.23
N THR A 9 16.81 0.37 14.13
CA THR A 9 16.55 1.56 13.29
C THR A 9 15.72 2.59 14.04
N SER A 10 15.88 3.87 13.68
CA SER A 10 15.09 4.98 14.21
C SER A 10 13.57 4.72 14.12
N GLY A 11 13.08 4.15 13.01
CA GLY A 11 11.67 3.79 12.84
C GLY A 11 11.21 2.70 13.83
N ARG A 12 12.05 1.67 14.07
CA ARG A 12 11.74 0.61 15.03
C ARG A 12 11.74 1.11 16.46
N LEU A 13 12.69 1.97 16.80
CA LEU A 13 12.72 2.65 18.12
C LEU A 13 11.47 3.50 18.33
N LYS A 14 11.05 4.30 17.33
CA LYS A 14 9.81 5.07 17.40
C LYS A 14 8.59 4.16 17.64
N GLY A 15 8.50 3.02 16.95
CA GLY A 15 7.42 2.04 17.14
C GLY A 15 7.40 1.46 18.55
N ILE A 16 8.56 1.02 19.08
CA ILE A 16 8.69 0.49 20.45
C ILE A 16 8.24 1.55 21.48
N PHE A 17 8.74 2.77 21.36
CA PHE A 17 8.38 3.82 22.31
C PHE A 17 6.94 4.31 22.16
N SER A 18 6.32 4.17 20.98
CA SER A 18 4.88 4.43 20.81
C SER A 18 4.04 3.40 21.56
N GLN A 19 4.40 2.11 21.45
CA GLN A 19 3.72 1.04 22.18
C GLN A 19 3.91 1.16 23.69
N LEU A 20 5.16 1.44 24.15
CA LEU A 20 5.44 1.72 25.55
C LEU A 20 4.61 2.89 26.11
N ASN A 21 4.48 3.97 25.31
CA ASN A 21 3.66 5.10 25.71
C ASN A 21 2.19 4.70 25.90
N SER A 22 1.61 3.94 24.96
CA SER A 22 0.23 3.48 25.09
C SER A 22 0.02 2.56 26.29
N ILE A 23 0.98 1.67 26.58
CA ILE A 23 0.95 0.83 27.79
C ILE A 23 1.02 1.70 29.06
N MET A 24 1.93 2.67 29.10
CA MET A 24 2.05 3.54 30.27
C MET A 24 0.83 4.44 30.46
N GLU A 25 0.21 4.94 29.39
CA GLU A 25 -1.06 5.66 29.47
C GLU A 25 -2.17 4.78 30.06
N PHE A 26 -2.28 3.53 29.63
CA PHE A 26 -3.22 2.57 30.21
C PHE A 26 -2.96 2.33 31.71
N LEU A 27 -1.70 2.14 32.11
CA LEU A 27 -1.34 1.92 33.51
C LEU A 27 -1.65 3.14 34.39
N VAL A 28 -1.42 4.35 33.89
CA VAL A 28 -1.75 5.59 34.59
C VAL A 28 -3.26 5.77 34.71
N TYR A 29 -3.99 5.51 33.61
CA TYR A 29 -5.45 5.60 33.59
C TYR A 29 -6.12 4.66 34.62
N ASN A 30 -5.56 3.46 34.80
CA ASN A 30 -6.07 2.47 35.75
C ASN A 30 -5.42 2.58 37.16
N ASN A 31 -4.70 3.66 37.47
CA ASN A 31 -4.02 3.88 38.75
C ASN A 31 -2.96 2.83 39.14
N TYR A 32 -2.44 2.07 38.17
CA TYR A 32 -1.33 1.14 38.37
C TYR A 32 0.05 1.84 38.31
N ALA A 33 0.08 3.05 37.79
CA ALA A 33 1.27 3.91 37.78
C ALA A 33 0.87 5.37 38.05
N GLN A 34 1.74 6.12 38.73
CA GLN A 34 1.47 7.53 39.04
C GLN A 34 1.67 8.46 37.84
N THR A 35 2.65 8.17 36.99
CA THR A 35 3.04 9.07 35.91
C THR A 35 3.58 8.31 34.71
N ASN A 36 3.34 8.84 33.50
CA ASN A 36 3.96 8.35 32.27
C ASN A 36 5.24 9.13 31.96
N LYS A 37 6.40 8.54 32.20
CA LYS A 37 7.72 9.15 31.91
C LYS A 37 8.21 8.96 30.46
N VAL A 38 7.52 8.18 29.65
CA VAL A 38 7.93 7.85 28.26
C VAL A 38 8.04 9.08 27.36
N PRO A 39 7.10 10.07 27.37
CA PRO A 39 7.22 11.27 26.55
C PRO A 39 8.48 12.10 26.89
N GLY A 40 8.74 12.28 28.18
CA GLY A 40 9.93 12.99 28.67
C GLY A 40 11.24 12.31 28.24
N PHE A 41 11.30 10.99 28.37
CA PHE A 41 12.44 10.20 27.92
C PHE A 41 12.66 10.33 26.40
N ARG A 42 11.60 10.22 25.60
CA ARG A 42 11.67 10.41 24.13
C ARG A 42 12.19 11.79 23.75
N LYS A 43 11.73 12.83 24.43
CA LYS A 43 12.16 14.21 24.18
C LYS A 43 13.65 14.38 24.49
N ARG A 44 14.12 13.81 25.61
CA ARG A 44 15.49 14.00 26.08
C ARG A 44 16.52 13.15 25.33
N TYR A 45 16.24 11.88 25.10
CA TYR A 45 17.24 10.92 24.62
C TYR A 45 17.08 10.47 23.17
N LEU A 46 15.88 10.60 22.57
CA LEU A 46 15.66 10.19 21.18
C LEU A 46 15.68 11.34 20.18
N LYS A 47 15.81 12.59 20.63
CA LYS A 47 15.92 13.74 19.72
C LYS A 47 17.22 13.70 18.90
N SER A 48 18.33 13.33 19.52
CA SER A 48 19.64 13.20 18.87
C SER A 48 19.71 12.02 17.89
N TYR A 49 18.92 10.98 18.08
CA TYR A 49 18.82 9.83 17.18
C TYR A 49 18.13 10.17 15.84
N LYS A 50 17.45 11.31 15.75
CA LYS A 50 16.83 11.78 14.50
C LYS A 50 17.86 12.26 13.48
N ASN A 51 19.02 12.70 13.91
CA ASN A 51 19.99 13.38 13.06
C ASN A 51 21.18 12.49 12.63
N SER A 52 21.28 11.27 13.16
CA SER A 52 22.50 10.47 12.98
C SER A 52 22.49 9.52 11.77
N VAL A 53 21.36 9.29 11.11
CA VAL A 53 21.30 8.51 9.86
C VAL A 53 20.11 8.99 9.05
N SER A 54 20.28 10.00 8.23
CA SER A 54 19.42 10.18 7.07
C SER A 54 19.89 9.21 5.98
N GLU A 55 19.68 7.92 6.21
CA GLU A 55 19.66 6.99 5.10
C GLU A 55 18.51 7.43 4.20
N SER A 56 18.82 7.86 3.00
CA SER A 56 17.83 8.14 1.97
C SER A 56 17.08 6.82 1.72
N THR A 57 16.00 6.62 2.42
CA THR A 57 15.05 5.54 2.17
C THR A 57 14.16 5.90 1.00
N GLU A 58 14.69 6.65 0.05
CA GLU A 58 13.99 7.01 -1.16
C GLU A 58 13.71 5.73 -1.93
N LYS A 59 12.45 5.32 -1.93
CA LYS A 59 12.04 4.14 -2.68
C LYS A 59 12.14 4.47 -4.16
N GLN A 60 12.79 3.58 -4.92
CA GLN A 60 12.79 3.71 -6.36
C GLN A 60 11.35 3.69 -6.88
N VAL A 61 11.00 4.74 -7.61
CA VAL A 61 9.82 4.77 -8.46
C VAL A 61 10.33 4.48 -9.86
N PRO A 62 10.01 3.30 -10.44
CA PRO A 62 10.48 2.97 -11.78
C PRO A 62 9.91 3.97 -12.79
N PRO A 63 10.63 4.26 -13.89
CA PRO A 63 10.08 5.00 -15.02
C PRO A 63 8.79 4.36 -15.53
N ASP A 64 7.89 5.17 -16.08
CA ASP A 64 6.58 4.72 -16.55
C ASP A 64 6.69 3.62 -17.61
N SER A 65 7.63 3.76 -18.57
CA SER A 65 7.92 2.76 -19.60
C SER A 65 8.30 1.41 -19.02
N HIS A 66 9.15 1.39 -18.00
CA HIS A 66 9.60 0.15 -17.38
C HIS A 66 8.50 -0.55 -16.58
N LEU A 67 7.67 0.22 -15.86
CA LEU A 67 6.53 -0.33 -15.14
C LEU A 67 5.50 -0.92 -16.12
N THR A 68 5.24 -0.23 -17.23
CA THR A 68 4.37 -0.68 -18.31
C THR A 68 4.89 -2.00 -18.91
N GLU A 69 6.16 -2.04 -19.31
CA GLU A 69 6.80 -3.24 -19.85
C GLU A 69 6.69 -4.43 -18.87
N MET A 70 6.99 -4.21 -17.60
CA MET A 70 6.85 -5.23 -16.56
C MET A 70 5.43 -5.78 -16.51
N ILE A 71 4.41 -4.92 -16.45
CA ILE A 71 3.01 -5.34 -16.31
C ILE A 71 2.54 -6.11 -17.55
N TYR A 72 2.83 -5.59 -18.75
CA TYR A 72 2.36 -6.23 -20.00
C TYR A 72 3.09 -7.51 -20.33
N SER A 73 4.30 -7.71 -19.84
CA SER A 73 5.02 -8.97 -19.99
C SER A 73 4.56 -10.08 -19.04
N ILE A 74 3.61 -9.82 -18.12
CA ILE A 74 3.02 -10.86 -17.25
C ILE A 74 2.06 -11.73 -18.06
N PRO A 75 2.33 -13.03 -18.24
CA PRO A 75 1.46 -13.90 -19.04
C PRO A 75 0.16 -14.26 -18.33
N ASP A 76 0.16 -14.37 -17.02
CA ASP A 76 -1.00 -14.72 -16.21
C ASP A 76 -1.98 -13.54 -16.15
N ILE A 77 -3.20 -13.75 -16.65
CA ILE A 77 -4.23 -12.71 -16.76
C ILE A 77 -4.62 -12.15 -15.40
N GLN A 78 -4.80 -13.01 -14.39
CA GLN A 78 -5.14 -12.59 -13.02
C GLN A 78 -4.04 -11.71 -12.41
N LYS A 79 -2.80 -12.14 -12.53
CA LYS A 79 -1.66 -11.36 -12.00
C LYS A 79 -1.52 -10.03 -12.73
N ARG A 80 -1.64 -10.01 -14.06
CA ARG A 80 -1.58 -8.77 -14.86
C ARG A 80 -2.68 -7.79 -14.46
N ALA A 81 -3.93 -8.26 -14.33
CA ALA A 81 -5.04 -7.43 -13.86
C ALA A 81 -4.78 -6.88 -12.45
N TYR A 82 -4.22 -7.70 -11.55
CA TYR A 82 -3.85 -7.26 -10.20
C TYR A 82 -2.78 -6.17 -10.20
N HIS A 83 -1.73 -6.31 -11.02
CA HIS A 83 -0.67 -5.31 -11.12
C HIS A 83 -1.18 -3.98 -11.70
N LEU A 84 -2.02 -4.05 -12.77
CA LEU A 84 -2.68 -2.87 -13.33
C LEU A 84 -3.59 -2.19 -12.30
N LEU A 85 -4.40 -2.96 -11.59
CA LEU A 85 -5.24 -2.43 -10.52
C LEU A 85 -4.44 -1.62 -9.51
N LEU A 86 -3.33 -2.15 -9.00
CA LEU A 86 -2.47 -1.43 -8.05
C LEU A 86 -1.86 -0.16 -8.65
N ALA A 87 -1.41 -0.23 -9.90
CA ALA A 87 -0.81 0.92 -10.59
C ALA A 87 -1.83 2.04 -10.82
N LYS A 88 -3.04 1.70 -11.26
CA LYS A 88 -4.08 2.67 -11.65
C LYS A 88 -4.92 3.22 -10.49
N THR A 89 -4.90 2.57 -9.32
CA THR A 89 -5.72 2.98 -8.17
C THR A 89 -4.90 3.40 -6.95
N GLY A 90 -3.64 3.02 -6.88
CA GLY A 90 -2.81 3.27 -5.70
C GLY A 90 -3.32 2.63 -4.41
N LEU A 91 -4.18 1.60 -4.50
CA LEU A 91 -4.71 0.87 -3.35
C LEU A 91 -3.60 0.34 -2.44
N ARG A 92 -3.87 0.33 -1.13
CA ARG A 92 -3.00 -0.40 -0.20
C ARG A 92 -3.14 -1.90 -0.42
N ARG A 93 -2.08 -2.66 -0.12
CA ARG A 93 -2.09 -4.13 -0.26
C ARG A 93 -3.31 -4.77 0.42
N GLU A 94 -3.61 -4.37 1.64
CA GLU A 94 -4.75 -4.89 2.37
C GLU A 94 -6.08 -4.54 1.70
N GLU A 95 -6.21 -3.33 1.16
CA GLU A 95 -7.40 -2.88 0.43
C GLU A 95 -7.60 -3.76 -0.81
N SER A 96 -6.58 -3.94 -1.63
CA SER A 96 -6.68 -4.76 -2.85
C SER A 96 -6.97 -6.25 -2.58
N ILE A 97 -6.49 -6.80 -1.47
CA ILE A 97 -6.76 -8.18 -1.06
C ILE A 97 -8.23 -8.36 -0.68
N LEU A 98 -8.84 -7.36 -0.04
CA LEU A 98 -10.21 -7.45 0.48
C LEU A 98 -11.29 -7.16 -0.57
N LEU A 99 -10.93 -6.72 -1.76
CA LEU A 99 -11.89 -6.51 -2.84
C LEU A 99 -12.63 -7.80 -3.20
N ASN A 100 -13.91 -7.65 -3.44
CA ASN A 100 -14.78 -8.68 -4.02
C ASN A 100 -15.09 -8.37 -5.47
N ILE A 101 -15.67 -9.34 -6.19
CA ILE A 101 -16.15 -9.15 -7.57
C ILE A 101 -17.18 -8.03 -7.62
N GLU A 102 -18.10 -7.98 -6.66
CA GLU A 102 -19.17 -6.97 -6.56
C GLU A 102 -18.69 -5.54 -6.29
N ASP A 103 -17.43 -5.37 -5.85
CA ASP A 103 -16.83 -4.05 -5.61
C ASP A 103 -16.35 -3.37 -6.91
N VAL A 104 -16.39 -4.09 -8.05
CA VAL A 104 -15.94 -3.60 -9.37
C VAL A 104 -17.14 -3.34 -10.26
N ASP A 105 -17.29 -2.11 -10.70
CA ASP A 105 -18.25 -1.69 -11.70
C ASP A 105 -17.51 -1.34 -13.00
N LEU A 106 -17.63 -2.23 -14.00
CA LEU A 106 -16.98 -2.04 -15.29
C LEU A 106 -17.71 -1.03 -16.18
N VAL A 107 -19.02 -0.83 -15.99
CA VAL A 107 -19.82 0.14 -16.74
C VAL A 107 -19.44 1.55 -16.31
N GLU A 108 -19.50 1.81 -15.02
CA GLU A 108 -19.11 3.08 -14.41
C GLU A 108 -17.59 3.23 -14.26
N ARG A 109 -16.83 2.20 -14.66
CA ARG A 109 -15.37 2.16 -14.50
C ARG A 109 -14.91 2.60 -13.12
N SER A 110 -15.43 1.94 -12.10
CA SER A 110 -15.13 2.30 -10.72
C SER A 110 -14.93 1.08 -9.82
N ILE A 111 -14.26 1.32 -8.70
CA ILE A 111 -14.05 0.33 -7.64
C ILE A 111 -14.47 0.96 -6.31
N THR A 112 -15.30 0.24 -5.56
CA THR A 112 -15.77 0.68 -4.24
C THR A 112 -15.04 -0.06 -3.14
N THR A 113 -14.39 0.68 -2.24
CA THR A 113 -13.70 0.13 -1.07
C THR A 113 -14.57 0.24 0.16
N SER A 114 -15.62 -0.59 0.27
CA SER A 114 -16.65 -0.46 1.31
C SER A 114 -16.35 -1.26 2.60
N ARG A 115 -15.39 -2.19 2.58
CA ARG A 115 -15.14 -3.17 3.66
C ARG A 115 -14.10 -2.73 4.67
N PHE A 116 -13.63 -1.49 4.55
CA PHE A 116 -12.55 -0.95 5.37
C PHE A 116 -13.08 -0.07 6.50
N ARG A 117 -12.21 0.27 7.43
CA ARG A 117 -12.53 1.23 8.48
C ARG A 117 -13.11 2.51 7.86
N LYS A 118 -14.08 3.14 8.51
CA LYS A 118 -14.86 4.32 8.04
C LYS A 118 -14.08 5.40 7.28
N ARG A 119 -12.77 5.57 7.54
CA ARG A 119 -11.92 6.59 6.91
C ARG A 119 -11.31 6.21 5.56
N THR A 120 -11.47 4.96 5.13
CA THR A 120 -10.87 4.46 3.88
C THR A 120 -11.90 4.04 2.84
N ASN A 121 -13.21 4.07 3.20
CA ASN A 121 -14.27 3.75 2.28
C ASN A 121 -14.41 4.87 1.26
N ARG A 122 -14.25 4.53 -0.01
CA ARG A 122 -14.31 5.47 -1.12
C ARG A 122 -14.60 4.75 -2.42
N ARG A 123 -15.08 5.49 -3.41
CA ARG A 123 -15.19 5.07 -4.80
C ARG A 123 -13.97 5.58 -5.55
N LEU A 124 -13.33 4.71 -6.33
CA LEU A 124 -12.12 5.00 -7.10
C LEU A 124 -12.43 4.86 -8.58
N PRO A 125 -12.10 5.83 -9.43
CA PRO A 125 -12.17 5.66 -10.86
C PRO A 125 -11.06 4.71 -11.33
N ILE A 126 -11.34 3.96 -12.38
CA ILE A 126 -10.36 3.18 -13.14
C ILE A 126 -10.41 3.62 -14.60
N ASP A 127 -9.23 3.71 -15.21
CA ASP A 127 -9.16 4.05 -16.62
C ASP A 127 -9.60 2.89 -17.53
N ARG A 128 -9.71 3.14 -18.82
CA ARG A 128 -10.12 2.13 -19.82
C ARG A 128 -9.16 0.93 -19.82
N GLU A 129 -7.89 1.17 -19.65
CA GLU A 129 -6.85 0.13 -19.62
C GLU A 129 -7.07 -0.85 -18.46
N CYS A 130 -7.28 -0.33 -17.25
CA CYS A 130 -7.56 -1.15 -16.06
C CYS A 130 -8.90 -1.87 -16.20
N ALA A 131 -9.95 -1.19 -16.68
CA ALA A 131 -11.26 -1.80 -16.92
C ALA A 131 -11.18 -2.95 -17.92
N SER A 132 -10.49 -2.78 -19.06
CA SER A 132 -10.28 -3.84 -20.05
C SER A 132 -9.51 -5.03 -19.50
N ALA A 133 -8.49 -4.80 -18.68
CA ALA A 133 -7.74 -5.88 -18.05
C ALA A 133 -8.59 -6.66 -17.03
N LEU A 134 -9.44 -5.97 -16.27
CA LEU A 134 -10.38 -6.61 -15.34
C LEU A 134 -11.48 -7.36 -16.09
N GLU A 135 -11.99 -6.83 -17.19
CA GLU A 135 -12.97 -7.51 -18.06
C GLU A 135 -12.39 -8.82 -18.62
N LEU A 136 -11.16 -8.77 -19.15
CA LEU A 136 -10.46 -9.97 -19.63
C LEU A 136 -10.29 -10.99 -18.50
N TYR A 137 -9.93 -10.53 -17.31
CA TYR A 137 -9.82 -11.39 -16.14
C TYR A 137 -11.17 -12.00 -15.78
N PHE A 138 -12.27 -11.24 -15.77
CA PHE A 138 -13.61 -11.76 -15.48
C PHE A 138 -14.02 -12.86 -16.49
N ARG A 139 -13.74 -12.66 -17.76
CA ARG A 139 -13.97 -13.69 -18.80
C ARG A 139 -13.11 -14.95 -18.58
N SER A 140 -11.92 -14.80 -18.02
CA SER A 140 -11.01 -15.90 -17.73
C SER A 140 -11.25 -16.56 -16.35
N MET A 141 -12.12 -16.00 -15.50
CA MET A 141 -12.38 -16.55 -14.16
C MET A 141 -12.72 -18.04 -14.11
N PRO A 142 -13.49 -18.60 -15.06
CA PRO A 142 -13.78 -20.04 -15.05
C PRO A 142 -12.54 -20.94 -15.17
N THR A 143 -11.42 -20.41 -15.64
CA THR A 143 -10.16 -21.17 -15.75
C THR A 143 -9.35 -21.18 -14.46
N TYR A 144 -9.73 -20.36 -13.47
CA TYR A 144 -9.09 -20.33 -12.16
C TYR A 144 -9.88 -21.13 -11.14
N PRO A 145 -9.20 -21.87 -10.25
CA PRO A 145 -9.90 -22.56 -9.18
C PRO A 145 -10.64 -21.54 -8.29
N ARG A 146 -11.89 -21.85 -7.95
CA ARG A 146 -12.67 -21.10 -6.97
C ARG A 146 -13.44 -22.04 -6.08
N VAL A 147 -13.32 -21.82 -4.76
CA VAL A 147 -14.19 -22.51 -3.80
C VAL A 147 -15.61 -21.98 -3.96
N GLU A 148 -16.59 -22.85 -3.82
CA GLU A 148 -18.00 -22.47 -3.87
C GLU A 148 -18.30 -21.35 -2.88
N GLY A 149 -19.00 -20.31 -3.35
CA GLY A 149 -19.33 -19.12 -2.54
C GLY A 149 -18.17 -18.12 -2.34
N GLU A 150 -16.97 -18.35 -2.91
CA GLU A 150 -15.87 -17.38 -2.81
C GLU A 150 -16.17 -16.11 -3.64
N LYS A 151 -16.29 -14.98 -2.94
CA LYS A 151 -16.65 -13.67 -3.52
C LYS A 151 -15.44 -12.80 -3.85
N SER A 152 -14.23 -13.17 -3.41
CA SER A 152 -13.04 -12.33 -3.58
C SER A 152 -12.74 -12.04 -5.05
N LEU A 153 -12.28 -10.85 -5.35
CA LEU A 153 -11.89 -10.45 -6.69
C LEU A 153 -10.77 -11.36 -7.20
N PHE A 154 -9.72 -11.54 -6.41
CA PHE A 154 -8.56 -12.36 -6.76
C PHE A 154 -8.43 -13.57 -5.83
N VAL A 155 -8.03 -14.71 -6.42
CA VAL A 155 -7.92 -15.97 -5.71
C VAL A 155 -6.49 -16.53 -5.75
N ASN A 156 -6.17 -17.36 -4.78
CA ASN A 156 -4.94 -18.13 -4.73
C ASN A 156 -5.12 -19.47 -5.48
N ARG A 157 -4.08 -20.32 -5.46
CA ARG A 157 -4.11 -21.64 -6.13
C ARG A 157 -5.14 -22.60 -5.56
N GLU A 158 -5.54 -22.39 -4.31
CA GLU A 158 -6.56 -23.17 -3.60
C GLU A 158 -7.99 -22.62 -3.85
N GLY A 159 -8.15 -21.63 -4.71
CA GLY A 159 -9.45 -21.04 -5.03
C GLY A 159 -10.05 -20.16 -3.95
N ARG A 160 -9.25 -19.73 -2.97
CA ARG A 160 -9.64 -18.84 -1.87
C ARG A 160 -9.02 -17.47 -2.05
N ARG A 161 -9.52 -16.47 -1.34
CA ARG A 161 -8.96 -15.11 -1.32
C ARG A 161 -7.44 -15.12 -1.21
N ILE A 162 -6.79 -14.31 -2.04
CA ILE A 162 -5.33 -14.15 -1.99
C ILE A 162 -4.89 -13.60 -0.63
N GLY A 163 -3.74 -14.06 -0.15
CA GLY A 163 -3.12 -13.58 1.08
C GLY A 163 -1.98 -12.60 0.83
N LYS A 164 -1.55 -11.92 1.90
CA LYS A 164 -0.44 -10.94 1.85
C LYS A 164 0.85 -11.53 1.25
N ASN A 165 1.15 -12.77 1.57
CA ASN A 165 2.37 -13.45 1.09
C ASN A 165 2.27 -13.77 -0.41
N THR A 166 1.09 -14.18 -0.88
CA THR A 166 0.83 -14.43 -2.31
C THR A 166 1.04 -13.16 -3.12
N VAL A 167 0.43 -12.05 -2.69
CA VAL A 167 0.59 -10.74 -3.32
C VAL A 167 2.05 -10.30 -3.36
N SER A 168 2.74 -10.36 -2.22
CA SER A 168 4.16 -9.99 -2.17
C SER A 168 5.00 -10.85 -3.11
N ARG A 169 4.74 -12.15 -3.16
CA ARG A 169 5.43 -13.07 -4.07
C ARG A 169 5.18 -12.73 -5.53
N TRP A 170 3.93 -12.51 -5.95
CA TRP A 170 3.61 -12.12 -7.32
C TRP A 170 4.40 -10.88 -7.75
N ILE A 171 4.32 -9.82 -6.94
CA ILE A 171 4.97 -8.55 -7.26
C ILE A 171 6.50 -8.68 -7.25
N ASN A 172 7.06 -9.34 -6.24
CA ASN A 172 8.52 -9.48 -6.13
C ASN A 172 9.09 -10.32 -7.28
N GLN A 173 8.41 -11.38 -7.70
CA GLN A 173 8.86 -12.24 -8.81
C GLN A 173 8.90 -11.45 -10.12
N GLU A 174 7.84 -10.72 -10.46
CA GLU A 174 7.80 -9.93 -11.69
C GLU A 174 8.81 -8.77 -11.66
N ALA A 175 8.91 -8.08 -10.52
CA ALA A 175 9.89 -7.01 -10.36
C ALA A 175 11.34 -7.53 -10.41
N GLN A 176 11.61 -8.73 -9.88
CA GLN A 176 12.92 -9.38 -9.98
C GLN A 176 13.25 -9.75 -11.42
N ARG A 177 12.28 -10.31 -12.16
CA ARG A 177 12.43 -10.67 -13.58
C ARG A 177 12.81 -9.44 -14.43
N CYS A 178 12.30 -8.27 -14.08
CA CYS A 178 12.58 -7.00 -14.77
C CYS A 178 13.73 -6.17 -14.15
N GLY A 179 14.46 -6.71 -13.17
CA GLY A 179 15.59 -6.03 -12.55
C GLY A 179 15.24 -4.95 -11.51
N PHE A 180 13.96 -4.84 -11.10
CA PHE A 180 13.52 -3.84 -10.11
C PHE A 180 13.55 -4.33 -8.66
N HIS A 181 13.77 -5.61 -8.43
CA HIS A 181 13.80 -6.20 -7.11
C HIS A 181 15.02 -7.07 -6.91
N ASP A 182 15.84 -6.70 -5.94
CA ASP A 182 16.96 -7.50 -5.48
C ASP A 182 16.59 -8.23 -4.17
N PRO A 183 16.36 -9.55 -4.21
CA PRO A 183 16.03 -10.31 -3.01
C PRO A 183 17.20 -10.35 -2.02
N SER A 184 18.44 -10.22 -2.49
CA SER A 184 19.66 -10.27 -1.67
C SER A 184 19.96 -8.95 -0.98
N ALA A 185 19.37 -7.83 -1.44
CA ALA A 185 19.56 -6.50 -0.88
C ALA A 185 19.37 -6.51 0.63
N ASP A 186 20.30 -5.93 1.35
CA ASP A 186 20.26 -5.85 2.78
C ASP A 186 19.28 -4.80 3.31
N ARG A 187 19.34 -4.52 4.59
CA ARG A 187 18.43 -3.58 5.24
C ARG A 187 18.71 -2.13 4.88
N LEU A 188 19.95 -1.80 4.52
CA LEU A 188 20.37 -0.46 4.12
C LEU A 188 20.01 -0.19 2.66
N GLU A 189 19.90 -1.25 1.87
CA GLU A 189 19.57 -1.21 0.45
C GLU A 189 18.07 -1.42 0.14
N ARG A 190 17.18 -1.05 1.06
CA ARG A 190 15.72 -1.20 0.88
C ARG A 190 15.17 -0.53 -0.36
N HIS A 191 15.85 0.48 -0.89
CA HIS A 191 15.51 1.12 -2.16
C HIS A 191 15.56 0.14 -3.34
N LYS A 192 16.39 -0.92 -3.28
CA LYS A 192 16.47 -1.99 -4.28
C LYS A 192 15.32 -3.01 -4.17
N LYS A 193 14.41 -2.86 -3.21
CA LYS A 193 13.27 -3.79 -3.03
C LYS A 193 11.99 -3.18 -3.55
N PHE A 194 11.44 -3.79 -4.58
CA PHE A 194 10.14 -3.46 -5.11
C PHE A 194 9.04 -4.28 -4.41
N GLY A 195 7.88 -3.67 -4.16
CA GLY A 195 6.75 -4.34 -3.53
C GLY A 195 5.44 -3.55 -3.72
N PRO A 196 4.32 -3.97 -3.13
CA PRO A 196 3.02 -3.35 -3.34
C PRO A 196 2.99 -1.84 -3.11
N HIS A 197 3.79 -1.38 -2.16
CA HIS A 197 3.84 0.04 -1.82
C HIS A 197 4.50 0.91 -2.90
N ASN A 198 5.33 0.33 -3.75
CA ASN A 198 5.96 1.05 -4.87
C ASN A 198 4.92 1.46 -5.93
N TYR A 199 3.87 0.66 -6.18
CA TYR A 199 2.75 1.05 -7.05
C TYR A 199 2.04 2.29 -6.53
N ARG A 200 1.78 2.35 -5.24
CA ARG A 200 1.15 3.51 -4.61
C ARG A 200 2.03 4.76 -4.65
N HIS A 201 3.35 4.60 -4.53
CA HIS A 201 4.29 5.70 -4.75
C HIS A 201 4.27 6.17 -6.20
N TRP A 202 4.32 5.23 -7.14
CA TRP A 202 4.25 5.53 -8.57
C TRP A 202 2.94 6.27 -8.90
N PHE A 203 1.79 5.74 -8.49
CA PHE A 203 0.48 6.37 -8.66
C PHE A 203 0.46 7.82 -8.16
N THR A 204 0.93 8.04 -6.94
CA THR A 204 0.99 9.38 -6.35
C THR A 204 1.89 10.32 -7.15
N THR A 205 3.05 9.81 -7.58
CA THR A 205 4.02 10.60 -8.37
C THR A 205 3.45 10.94 -9.75
N ALA A 206 2.78 9.97 -10.40
CA ALA A 206 2.12 10.18 -11.69
C ALA A 206 1.04 11.26 -11.61
N LEU A 207 0.17 11.21 -10.58
CA LEU A 207 -0.85 12.22 -10.37
C LEU A 207 -0.25 13.62 -10.13
N ARG A 208 0.80 13.73 -9.31
CA ARG A 208 1.48 15.00 -9.06
C ARG A 208 2.17 15.57 -10.31
N ARG A 209 2.76 14.72 -11.15
CA ARG A 209 3.36 15.14 -12.42
C ARG A 209 2.35 15.65 -13.43
N ASN A 210 1.08 15.27 -13.28
CA ASN A 210 -0.04 15.74 -14.09
C ASN A 210 -0.89 16.78 -13.34
N ASP A 211 -0.30 17.51 -12.40
CA ASP A 211 -0.89 18.64 -11.68
C ASP A 211 -2.22 18.32 -10.96
N CYS A 212 -2.44 17.05 -10.61
CA CYS A 212 -3.63 16.66 -9.85
C CYS A 212 -3.62 17.32 -8.46
N PRO A 213 -4.70 17.99 -8.04
CA PRO A 213 -4.77 18.64 -6.74
C PRO A 213 -4.50 17.69 -5.58
N GLU A 214 -3.72 18.12 -4.59
CA GLU A 214 -3.31 17.25 -3.47
C GLU A 214 -4.51 16.72 -2.66
N ARG A 215 -5.63 17.47 -2.58
CA ARG A 215 -6.87 17.00 -1.95
C ARG A 215 -7.46 15.78 -2.67
N ILE A 216 -7.46 15.78 -4.01
CA ILE A 216 -7.91 14.63 -4.80
C ILE A 216 -6.97 13.45 -4.62
N ILE A 217 -5.66 13.69 -4.64
CA ILE A 217 -4.67 12.64 -4.37
C ILE A 217 -4.88 12.01 -2.99
N LYS A 218 -5.09 12.79 -1.95
CA LYS A 218 -5.38 12.30 -0.59
C LYS A 218 -6.66 11.46 -0.57
N HIS A 219 -7.73 11.95 -1.22
CA HIS A 219 -9.00 11.22 -1.33
C HIS A 219 -8.81 9.88 -2.02
N LEU A 220 -8.21 9.86 -3.23
CA LEU A 220 -7.96 8.63 -3.99
C LEU A 220 -7.09 7.63 -3.22
N ARG A 221 -6.14 8.11 -2.43
CA ARG A 221 -5.31 7.27 -1.56
C ARG A 221 -6.03 6.81 -0.29
N GLY A 222 -7.13 7.44 0.10
CA GLY A 222 -7.78 7.18 1.39
C GLY A 222 -6.83 7.47 2.56
N ASP A 223 -6.08 8.55 2.47
CA ASP A 223 -5.27 9.03 3.58
C ASP A 223 -6.16 9.72 4.60
N ALA A 224 -5.80 9.62 5.89
CA ALA A 224 -6.57 10.28 6.94
C ALA A 224 -6.42 11.80 6.84
N ASP A 225 -7.52 12.51 7.09
CA ASP A 225 -7.51 13.96 7.23
C ASP A 225 -6.66 14.36 8.43
N ASN A 226 -5.57 15.07 8.16
CA ASN A 226 -4.62 15.48 9.20
C ASN A 226 -4.91 16.88 9.76
N SER A 227 -5.82 17.62 9.14
CA SER A 227 -6.21 18.97 9.57
C SER A 227 -7.72 19.13 9.71
N THR A 228 -8.12 20.14 10.45
CA THR A 228 -9.55 20.51 10.57
C THR A 228 -10.11 20.96 9.21
N ALA A 229 -9.31 21.62 8.39
CA ALA A 229 -9.69 22.04 7.04
C ALA A 229 -10.00 20.85 6.12
N ASP A 230 -9.20 19.77 6.19
CA ASP A 230 -9.41 18.55 5.38
C ASP A 230 -10.78 17.90 5.64
N ARG A 231 -11.42 18.16 6.81
CA ARG A 231 -12.73 17.57 7.17
C ARG A 231 -13.91 18.21 6.46
N TYR A 232 -13.74 19.41 5.96
CA TYR A 232 -14.77 20.18 5.24
C TYR A 232 -14.59 20.11 3.72
N ASP A 233 -13.50 19.53 3.25
CA ASP A 233 -13.15 19.43 1.84
C ASP A 233 -13.68 18.10 1.27
N HIS A 234 -14.96 18.08 0.90
CA HIS A 234 -15.61 16.92 0.30
C HIS A 234 -15.26 16.85 -1.18
N VAL A 235 -14.52 15.83 -1.57
CA VAL A 235 -14.23 15.52 -2.98
C VAL A 235 -15.45 14.80 -3.58
N THR A 236 -16.03 15.36 -4.64
CA THR A 236 -17.16 14.73 -5.34
C THR A 236 -16.68 13.73 -6.40
N TRP A 237 -17.60 12.89 -6.89
CA TRP A 237 -17.26 11.91 -7.93
C TRP A 237 -16.85 12.61 -9.24
N GLU A 238 -17.52 13.70 -9.59
CA GLU A 238 -17.27 14.49 -10.79
C GLU A 238 -15.88 15.13 -10.81
N GLU A 239 -15.29 15.37 -9.64
CA GLU A 239 -13.94 15.92 -9.51
C GLU A 239 -12.83 14.89 -9.71
N VAL A 240 -13.14 13.59 -9.64
CA VAL A 240 -12.15 12.51 -9.73
C VAL A 240 -12.23 11.70 -11.02
N VAL A 241 -13.25 11.90 -11.84
CA VAL A 241 -13.49 11.23 -13.14
C VAL A 241 -12.93 12.04 -14.36
#